data_d72dd1abb3c1f7d8c63d9e36b3629437
#
_entry.id   d72dd1abb3c1f7d8c63d9e36b3629437
#
_cell.length_a   1.000
_cell.length_b   1.000
_cell.length_c   1.000
_cell.angle_alpha   90.00
_cell.angle_beta   90.00
_cell.angle_gamma   90.00
#
_symmetry.space_group_name_H-M   'P 1'
#
loop_
_entity.id
_entity.type
_entity.pdbx_description
1 polymer ?
#
loop_
_entity_poly.entity_id
_entity_poly.type
_entity_poly.pdbx_seq_one_letter_code
_entity_poly.pdbx_strand_id
1 'polypeptide(L)'
;MTQTAPTTAPQPAPAPESFLAVVLRRSRYTIAIILSAILFCTLGWQLAGPPPEWAGVSLVAWHNHGMLSALLLTCMLLAATGICALLVHPDSPHMGLACALLGMAGLSIRGGSIYMLVRFAQEPGQSFAAVAQGLAIECLEWAVILLIAETAGKLLHDRFFANTHWIMRSGPELGASLLNGTKENAPVMGVALAVSKSLGTRNFPRWIAAPLAMLGSGALAFLMLLILMQTQHKGQVLMACFAAFFISTLLVYLAFPRVPIPAYLLTVPLTAAAAYLYGMHADARYPGHLSFFALRALPIDYFTAGIPGAIFGYYAGFRWALHSADEHPAA
;
A
#
# COMPACT_ATOMS: atom_id res chain seq x y z
N MET A 1 54.62 -6.95 -19.73
CA MET A 1 53.65 -5.92 -20.26
C MET A 1 52.61 -5.66 -19.18
N THR A 2 52.85 -4.63 -18.38
CA THR A 2 51.94 -4.22 -17.27
C THR A 2 50.89 -3.27 -17.86
N GLN A 3 49.66 -3.74 -18.02
CA GLN A 3 48.52 -2.90 -18.39
C GLN A 3 48.20 -1.97 -17.21
N THR A 4 48.48 -0.68 -17.35
CA THR A 4 48.03 0.37 -16.47
C THR A 4 46.54 0.52 -16.63
N ALA A 5 45.75 0.22 -15.54
CA ALA A 5 44.31 0.43 -15.51
C ALA A 5 43.99 1.93 -15.75
N PRO A 6 42.96 2.26 -16.56
CA PRO A 6 42.56 3.63 -16.80
C PRO A 6 42.05 4.24 -15.51
N THR A 7 42.70 5.31 -15.09
CA THR A 7 42.29 6.14 -13.94
C THR A 7 40.95 6.81 -14.32
N THR A 8 39.85 6.31 -13.82
CA THR A 8 38.54 6.95 -13.97
C THR A 8 38.56 8.27 -13.20
N ALA A 9 38.45 9.37 -13.95
CA ALA A 9 38.33 10.71 -13.37
C ALA A 9 37.13 10.75 -12.37
N PRO A 10 37.26 11.39 -11.21
CA PRO A 10 36.18 11.51 -10.25
C PRO A 10 34.99 12.18 -10.90
N GLN A 11 33.81 11.51 -10.86
CA GLN A 11 32.58 12.08 -11.36
C GLN A 11 32.27 13.37 -10.57
N PRO A 12 31.96 14.49 -11.26
CA PRO A 12 31.62 15.72 -10.58
C PRO A 12 30.40 15.49 -9.67
N ALA A 13 30.50 15.99 -8.43
CA ALA A 13 29.39 15.93 -7.46
C ALA A 13 28.12 16.52 -8.09
N PRO A 14 26.96 15.86 -7.93
CA PRO A 14 25.71 16.35 -8.49
C PRO A 14 25.46 17.78 -7.99
N ALA A 15 25.15 18.70 -8.90
CA ALA A 15 24.84 20.08 -8.55
C ALA A 15 23.65 20.11 -7.55
N PRO A 16 23.71 20.98 -6.53
CA PRO A 16 22.61 21.08 -5.57
C PRO A 16 21.32 21.44 -6.30
N GLU A 17 20.27 20.61 -6.07
CA GLU A 17 18.94 20.86 -6.66
C GLU A 17 18.44 22.23 -6.21
N SER A 18 17.93 23.03 -7.16
CA SER A 18 17.35 24.32 -6.81
C SER A 18 16.14 24.13 -5.90
N PHE A 19 15.95 25.04 -4.93
CA PHE A 19 14.79 25.02 -4.02
C PHE A 19 13.46 24.91 -4.78
N LEU A 20 13.36 25.58 -5.91
CA LEU A 20 12.18 25.54 -6.78
C LEU A 20 11.91 24.12 -7.35
N ALA A 21 12.96 23.39 -7.73
CA ALA A 21 12.83 22.02 -8.21
C ALA A 21 12.31 21.09 -7.11
N VAL A 22 12.77 21.25 -5.87
CA VAL A 22 12.30 20.48 -4.71
C VAL A 22 10.83 20.80 -4.40
N VAL A 23 10.43 22.07 -4.43
CA VAL A 23 9.04 22.50 -4.21
C VAL A 23 8.12 21.95 -5.31
N LEU A 24 8.52 22.08 -6.58
CA LEU A 24 7.74 21.53 -7.70
C LEU A 24 7.59 20.01 -7.62
N ARG A 25 8.66 19.30 -7.23
CA ARG A 25 8.59 17.86 -7.05
C ARG A 25 7.60 17.47 -5.94
N ARG A 26 7.64 18.16 -4.80
CA ARG A 26 6.72 17.90 -3.68
C ARG A 26 5.27 18.27 -4.00
N SER A 27 5.05 19.37 -4.72
CA SER A 27 3.70 19.81 -5.11
C SER A 27 2.99 18.81 -6.03
N ARG A 28 3.71 18.05 -6.86
CA ARG A 28 3.13 17.03 -7.75
C ARG A 28 2.34 15.95 -6.99
N TYR A 29 2.87 15.46 -5.88
CA TYR A 29 2.16 14.50 -5.03
C TYR A 29 0.88 15.09 -4.45
N THR A 30 0.96 16.31 -3.94
CA THR A 30 -0.20 17.02 -3.39
C THR A 30 -1.26 17.25 -4.46
N ILE A 31 -0.86 17.69 -5.65
CA ILE A 31 -1.77 17.88 -6.79
C ILE A 31 -2.42 16.55 -7.19
N ALA A 32 -1.65 15.46 -7.31
CA ALA A 32 -2.15 14.15 -7.65
C ALA A 32 -3.20 13.65 -6.63
N ILE A 33 -2.92 13.80 -5.33
CA ILE A 33 -3.86 13.44 -4.27
C ILE A 33 -5.13 14.29 -4.32
N ILE A 34 -5.01 15.61 -4.50
CA ILE A 34 -6.16 16.53 -4.57
C ILE A 34 -7.02 16.21 -5.78
N LEU A 35 -6.44 16.03 -6.97
CA LEU A 35 -7.19 15.66 -8.17
C LEU A 35 -7.92 14.34 -8.00
N SER A 36 -7.25 13.34 -7.45
CA SER A 36 -7.86 12.05 -7.12
C SER A 36 -8.99 12.21 -6.09
N ALA A 37 -8.80 13.02 -5.05
CA ALA A 37 -9.83 13.28 -4.04
C ALA A 37 -11.06 13.97 -4.65
N ILE A 38 -10.87 14.97 -5.50
CA ILE A 38 -11.97 15.63 -6.22
C ILE A 38 -12.73 14.60 -7.07
N LEU A 39 -12.02 13.78 -7.84
CA LEU A 39 -12.61 12.75 -8.69
C LEU A 39 -13.49 11.79 -7.88
N PHE A 40 -12.95 11.25 -6.78
CA PHE A 40 -13.67 10.27 -5.97
C PHE A 40 -14.76 10.89 -5.10
N CYS A 41 -14.57 12.10 -4.56
CA CYS A 41 -15.61 12.78 -3.78
C CYS A 41 -16.78 13.29 -4.64
N THR A 42 -16.58 13.47 -5.94
CA THR A 42 -17.65 13.92 -6.88
C THR A 42 -18.21 12.73 -7.64
N LEU A 43 -17.53 12.30 -8.72
CA LEU A 43 -18.00 11.21 -9.56
C LEU A 43 -18.04 9.86 -8.84
N GLY A 44 -17.00 9.56 -8.04
CA GLY A 44 -16.96 8.34 -7.25
C GLY A 44 -18.12 8.22 -6.29
N TRP A 45 -18.50 9.33 -5.66
CA TRP A 45 -19.66 9.35 -4.76
C TRP A 45 -20.99 9.11 -5.49
N GLN A 46 -21.15 9.67 -6.67
CA GLN A 46 -22.35 9.42 -7.49
C GLN A 46 -22.48 7.95 -7.88
N LEU A 47 -21.36 7.26 -8.09
CA LEU A 47 -21.32 5.85 -8.43
C LEU A 47 -21.44 4.92 -7.23
N ALA A 48 -20.87 5.31 -6.10
CA ALA A 48 -20.67 4.47 -4.92
C ALA A 48 -21.42 4.93 -3.67
N GLY A 49 -22.08 6.10 -3.72
CA GLY A 49 -22.82 6.63 -2.59
C GLY A 49 -23.99 5.73 -2.22
N PRO A 50 -24.00 5.12 -1.03
CA PRO A 50 -25.11 4.26 -0.63
C PRO A 50 -26.34 5.13 -0.30
N PRO A 51 -27.54 4.67 -0.61
CA PRO A 51 -28.75 5.21 0.01
C PRO A 51 -29.01 4.46 1.35
N PRO A 52 -29.09 5.12 2.48
CA PRO A 52 -28.95 6.56 2.71
C PRO A 52 -27.46 7.01 2.72
N GLU A 53 -27.19 8.29 2.41
CA GLU A 53 -25.84 8.87 2.24
C GLU A 53 -24.88 8.65 3.42
N TRP A 54 -25.37 8.35 4.60
CA TRP A 54 -24.60 8.09 5.80
C TRP A 54 -24.25 6.60 6.04
N ALA A 55 -24.71 5.70 5.18
CA ALA A 55 -24.26 4.31 5.21
C ALA A 55 -22.80 4.19 4.71
N GLY A 56 -22.10 3.18 5.20
CA GLY A 56 -20.71 2.93 4.81
C GLY A 56 -20.62 2.50 3.34
N VAL A 57 -19.59 2.96 2.64
CA VAL A 57 -19.30 2.54 1.26
C VAL A 57 -18.74 1.12 1.28
N SER A 58 -19.42 0.19 0.60
CA SER A 58 -19.01 -1.20 0.46
C SER A 58 -19.49 -1.75 -0.89
N LEU A 59 -18.66 -2.55 -1.55
CA LEU A 59 -19.01 -3.19 -2.82
C LEU A 59 -20.10 -4.26 -2.63
N VAL A 60 -20.11 -4.93 -1.49
CA VAL A 60 -21.10 -5.98 -1.16
C VAL A 60 -22.48 -5.40 -0.85
N ALA A 61 -22.53 -4.25 -0.20
CA ALA A 61 -23.79 -3.53 0.03
C ALA A 61 -24.40 -3.00 -1.29
N TRP A 62 -23.68 -3.07 -2.39
CA TRP A 62 -24.12 -2.64 -3.72
C TRP A 62 -25.02 -3.62 -4.46
N HIS A 63 -25.48 -4.65 -3.84
CA HIS A 63 -26.53 -5.49 -4.45
C HIS A 63 -27.71 -4.66 -4.98
N ASN A 64 -27.91 -3.46 -4.42
CA ASN A 64 -28.92 -2.53 -4.88
C ASN A 64 -28.49 -1.60 -6.03
N HIS A 65 -27.17 -1.41 -6.29
CA HIS A 65 -26.64 -0.53 -7.34
C HIS A 65 -26.09 -1.26 -8.56
N GLY A 66 -25.95 -2.57 -8.48
CA GLY A 66 -25.56 -3.41 -9.59
C GLY A 66 -24.04 -3.46 -9.88
N MET A 67 -23.64 -4.51 -10.54
CA MET A 67 -22.26 -4.79 -10.97
C MET A 67 -21.63 -3.68 -11.82
N LEU A 68 -22.47 -2.87 -12.50
CA LEU A 68 -22.03 -1.75 -13.33
C LEU A 68 -21.34 -0.66 -12.53
N SER A 69 -21.86 -0.31 -11.35
CA SER A 69 -21.26 0.74 -10.48
C SER A 69 -19.90 0.30 -9.95
N ALA A 70 -19.75 -0.96 -9.55
CA ALA A 70 -18.47 -1.53 -9.14
C ALA A 70 -17.44 -1.51 -10.28
N LEU A 71 -17.86 -1.88 -11.50
CA LEU A 71 -17.02 -1.83 -12.69
C LEU A 71 -16.58 -0.40 -13.00
N LEU A 72 -17.51 0.55 -12.98
CA LEU A 72 -17.22 1.97 -13.24
C LEU A 72 -16.25 2.56 -12.20
N LEU A 73 -16.43 2.24 -10.92
CA LEU A 73 -15.49 2.67 -9.86
C LEU A 73 -14.11 2.05 -10.07
N THR A 74 -14.06 0.78 -10.48
CA THR A 74 -12.80 0.12 -10.82
C THR A 74 -12.11 0.82 -11.99
N CYS A 75 -12.83 1.10 -13.06
CA CYS A 75 -12.31 1.86 -14.22
C CYS A 75 -11.82 3.25 -13.79
N MET A 76 -12.55 3.91 -12.90
CA MET A 76 -12.16 5.21 -12.38
C MET A 76 -10.90 5.14 -11.53
N LEU A 77 -10.72 4.09 -10.71
CA LEU A 77 -9.50 3.85 -9.95
C LEU A 77 -8.30 3.59 -10.88
N LEU A 78 -8.49 2.81 -11.94
CA LEU A 78 -7.46 2.57 -12.95
C LEU A 78 -7.04 3.87 -13.65
N ALA A 79 -8.01 4.68 -14.07
CA ALA A 79 -7.76 5.98 -14.69
C ALA A 79 -7.04 6.94 -13.72
N ALA A 80 -7.51 7.04 -12.47
CA ALA A 80 -6.87 7.85 -11.44
C ALA A 80 -5.43 7.40 -11.17
N THR A 81 -5.19 6.09 -11.08
CA THR A 81 -3.84 5.53 -10.89
C THR A 81 -2.93 5.90 -12.05
N GLY A 82 -3.41 5.78 -13.30
CA GLY A 82 -2.66 6.18 -14.49
C GLY A 82 -2.33 7.67 -14.50
N ILE A 83 -3.31 8.54 -14.25
CA ILE A 83 -3.11 10.00 -14.17
C ILE A 83 -2.12 10.36 -13.05
N CYS A 84 -2.29 9.78 -11.87
CA CYS A 84 -1.37 10.01 -10.74
C CYS A 84 0.03 9.51 -11.04
N ALA A 85 0.20 8.36 -11.71
CA ALA A 85 1.50 7.84 -12.11
C ALA A 85 2.21 8.79 -13.10
N LEU A 86 1.46 9.39 -14.04
CA LEU A 86 2.00 10.39 -14.96
C LEU A 86 2.40 11.70 -14.25
N LEU A 87 1.59 12.16 -13.28
CA LEU A 87 1.87 13.39 -12.53
C LEU A 87 3.07 13.25 -11.60
N VAL A 88 3.21 12.08 -10.97
CA VAL A 88 4.29 11.80 -10.00
C VAL A 88 5.60 11.40 -10.68
N HIS A 89 5.56 11.13 -12.02
CA HIS A 89 6.80 10.82 -12.76
C HIS A 89 7.89 11.91 -12.50
N PRO A 90 9.17 11.53 -12.31
CA PRO A 90 9.81 10.24 -12.63
C PRO A 90 9.85 9.21 -11.49
N ASP A 91 9.13 9.41 -10.42
CA ASP A 91 9.13 8.48 -9.29
C ASP A 91 8.46 7.14 -9.67
N SER A 92 8.52 6.19 -8.75
CA SER A 92 7.99 4.86 -8.97
C SER A 92 6.47 4.84 -9.28
N PRO A 93 6.00 3.97 -10.20
CA PRO A 93 4.57 3.80 -10.52
C PRO A 93 3.70 3.49 -9.28
N HIS A 94 4.27 2.82 -8.27
CA HIS A 94 3.58 2.54 -7.01
C HIS A 94 3.18 3.81 -6.26
N MET A 95 3.94 4.91 -6.40
CA MET A 95 3.59 6.20 -5.80
C MET A 95 2.35 6.80 -6.45
N GLY A 96 2.15 6.59 -7.75
CA GLY A 96 0.91 6.97 -8.44
C GLY A 96 -0.30 6.25 -7.86
N LEU A 97 -0.20 4.94 -7.63
CA LEU A 97 -1.22 4.14 -6.96
C LEU A 97 -1.49 4.65 -5.53
N ALA A 98 -0.44 4.95 -4.75
CA ALA A 98 -0.59 5.51 -3.41
C ALA A 98 -1.35 6.84 -3.42
N CYS A 99 -1.03 7.75 -4.35
CA CYS A 99 -1.72 9.03 -4.50
C CYS A 99 -3.20 8.85 -4.89
N ALA A 100 -3.49 7.92 -5.81
CA ALA A 100 -4.86 7.62 -6.22
C ALA A 100 -5.69 7.09 -5.05
N LEU A 101 -5.15 6.15 -4.26
CA LEU A 101 -5.83 5.57 -3.10
C LEU A 101 -5.98 6.57 -1.95
N LEU A 102 -4.97 7.41 -1.68
CA LEU A 102 -5.10 8.49 -0.70
C LEU A 102 -6.20 9.50 -1.10
N GLY A 103 -6.32 9.81 -2.38
CA GLY A 103 -7.45 10.60 -2.87
C GLY A 103 -8.79 9.90 -2.69
N MET A 104 -8.85 8.59 -2.95
CA MET A 104 -10.04 7.77 -2.72
C MET A 104 -10.42 7.67 -1.22
N ALA A 105 -9.49 7.93 -0.29
CA ALA A 105 -9.82 8.05 1.14
C ALA A 105 -10.89 9.12 1.41
N GLY A 106 -10.99 10.15 0.58
CA GLY A 106 -12.07 11.13 0.65
C GLY A 106 -13.47 10.50 0.48
N LEU A 107 -13.59 9.49 -0.39
CA LEU A 107 -14.82 8.71 -0.53
C LEU A 107 -15.13 7.91 0.75
N SER A 108 -14.12 7.29 1.36
CA SER A 108 -14.29 6.60 2.63
C SER A 108 -14.69 7.53 3.77
N ILE A 109 -14.08 8.73 3.85
CA ILE A 109 -14.39 9.74 4.88
C ILE A 109 -15.85 10.25 4.73
N ARG A 110 -16.32 10.44 3.50
CA ARG A 110 -17.69 10.88 3.22
C ARG A 110 -18.73 9.83 3.58
N GLY A 111 -18.37 8.54 3.46
CA GLY A 111 -19.23 7.43 3.86
C GLY A 111 -19.33 7.26 5.38
N GLY A 112 -20.33 6.49 5.82
CA GLY A 112 -20.54 6.14 7.23
C GLY A 112 -19.55 5.11 7.76
N SER A 113 -19.67 4.80 9.04
CA SER A 113 -18.91 3.74 9.69
C SER A 113 -19.45 2.34 9.33
N ILE A 114 -18.65 1.32 9.61
CA ILE A 114 -19.09 -0.08 9.48
C ILE A 114 -20.34 -0.39 10.32
N TYR A 115 -20.49 0.24 11.49
CA TYR A 115 -21.67 0.10 12.34
C TYR A 115 -22.95 0.48 11.58
N MET A 116 -22.89 1.57 10.82
CA MET A 116 -23.99 2.01 10.00
C MET A 116 -24.28 1.03 8.86
N LEU A 117 -23.24 0.53 8.20
CA LEU A 117 -23.39 -0.49 7.18
C LEU A 117 -24.07 -1.75 7.74
N VAL A 118 -23.58 -2.28 8.86
CA VAL A 118 -24.15 -3.48 9.50
C VAL A 118 -25.61 -3.25 9.89
N ARG A 119 -25.94 -2.07 10.46
CA ARG A 119 -27.31 -1.74 10.88
C ARG A 119 -28.29 -1.69 9.72
N PHE A 120 -27.84 -1.26 8.53
CA PHE A 120 -28.72 -1.08 7.36
C PHE A 120 -28.63 -2.23 6.36
N ALA A 121 -27.49 -2.94 6.30
CA ALA A 121 -27.36 -4.14 5.46
C ALA A 121 -28.01 -5.39 6.07
N GLN A 122 -28.29 -5.36 7.37
CA GLN A 122 -29.03 -6.47 8.00
C GLN A 122 -30.51 -6.38 7.62
N GLU A 123 -30.88 -7.13 6.59
CA GLU A 123 -32.28 -7.50 6.39
C GLU A 123 -32.79 -8.27 7.61
N PRO A 124 -34.10 -8.19 7.95
CA PRO A 124 -34.67 -8.96 9.03
C PRO A 124 -34.38 -10.44 8.82
N GLY A 125 -33.51 -11.03 9.66
CA GLY A 125 -33.11 -12.46 9.58
C GLY A 125 -31.69 -12.71 9.04
N GLN A 126 -30.96 -11.73 8.53
CA GLN A 126 -29.55 -11.93 8.18
C GLN A 126 -28.66 -11.92 9.42
N SER A 127 -27.79 -12.93 9.52
CA SER A 127 -26.80 -13.00 10.60
C SER A 127 -25.62 -12.04 10.32
N PHE A 128 -25.04 -11.48 11.37
CA PHE A 128 -23.79 -10.71 11.26
C PHE A 128 -22.67 -11.50 10.54
N ALA A 129 -22.65 -12.83 10.73
CA ALA A 129 -21.70 -13.71 10.05
C ALA A 129 -21.77 -13.60 8.52
N ALA A 130 -22.99 -13.49 7.96
CA ALA A 130 -23.15 -13.33 6.51
C ALA A 130 -22.58 -11.99 6.01
N VAL A 131 -22.78 -10.90 6.77
CA VAL A 131 -22.21 -9.58 6.45
C VAL A 131 -20.68 -9.63 6.52
N ALA A 132 -20.10 -10.19 7.58
CA ALA A 132 -18.66 -10.31 7.74
C ALA A 132 -18.02 -11.17 6.64
N GLN A 133 -18.68 -12.24 6.24
CA GLN A 133 -18.26 -13.08 5.10
C GLN A 133 -18.27 -12.27 3.79
N GLY A 134 -19.33 -11.49 3.56
CA GLY A 134 -19.41 -10.59 2.40
C GLY A 134 -18.26 -9.58 2.37
N LEU A 135 -17.95 -8.95 3.50
CA LEU A 135 -16.82 -8.00 3.61
C LEU A 135 -15.46 -8.68 3.39
N ALA A 136 -15.29 -9.93 3.83
CA ALA A 136 -14.08 -10.70 3.54
C ALA A 136 -13.93 -10.99 2.04
N ILE A 137 -15.02 -11.33 1.36
CA ILE A 137 -15.04 -11.52 -0.11
C ILE A 137 -14.72 -10.21 -0.81
N GLU A 138 -15.31 -9.10 -0.37
CA GLU A 138 -15.00 -7.77 -0.91
C GLU A 138 -13.50 -7.44 -0.81
N CYS A 139 -12.84 -7.82 0.28
CA CYS A 139 -11.39 -7.63 0.41
C CYS A 139 -10.62 -8.42 -0.67
N LEU A 140 -11.08 -9.61 -1.05
CA LEU A 140 -10.44 -10.39 -2.12
C LEU A 140 -10.72 -9.78 -3.51
N GLU A 141 -11.91 -9.24 -3.74
CA GLU A 141 -12.22 -8.48 -4.95
C GLU A 141 -11.30 -7.25 -5.08
N TRP A 142 -11.14 -6.49 -4.00
CA TRP A 142 -10.20 -5.39 -3.96
C TRP A 142 -8.75 -5.83 -4.22
N ALA A 143 -8.33 -7.02 -3.75
CA ALA A 143 -7.00 -7.55 -4.05
C ALA A 143 -6.78 -7.73 -5.56
N VAL A 144 -7.79 -8.24 -6.27
CA VAL A 144 -7.75 -8.39 -7.73
C VAL A 144 -7.67 -7.03 -8.42
N ILE A 145 -8.53 -6.09 -8.01
CA ILE A 145 -8.55 -4.71 -8.54
C ILE A 145 -7.17 -4.04 -8.35
N LEU A 146 -6.57 -4.21 -7.17
CA LEU A 146 -5.25 -3.69 -6.84
C LEU A 146 -4.16 -4.24 -7.76
N LEU A 147 -4.13 -5.56 -7.98
CA LEU A 147 -3.15 -6.18 -8.87
C LEU A 147 -3.30 -5.70 -10.32
N ILE A 148 -4.55 -5.51 -10.78
CA ILE A 148 -4.82 -4.93 -12.10
C ILE A 148 -4.33 -3.47 -12.15
N ALA A 149 -4.65 -2.65 -11.13
CA ALA A 149 -4.24 -1.25 -11.08
C ALA A 149 -2.72 -1.09 -11.02
N GLU A 150 -2.03 -1.93 -10.23
CA GLU A 150 -0.58 -1.97 -10.15
C GLU A 150 0.06 -2.36 -11.48
N THR A 151 -0.47 -3.40 -12.11
CA THR A 151 0.03 -3.87 -13.42
C THR A 151 -0.21 -2.82 -14.51
N ALA A 152 -1.40 -2.23 -14.55
CA ALA A 152 -1.73 -1.16 -15.51
C ALA A 152 -0.84 0.08 -15.30
N GLY A 153 -0.61 0.48 -14.04
CA GLY A 153 0.29 1.58 -13.70
C GLY A 153 1.72 1.33 -14.18
N LYS A 154 2.24 0.11 -14.02
CA LYS A 154 3.56 -0.29 -14.54
C LYS A 154 3.61 -0.26 -16.06
N LEU A 155 2.63 -0.87 -16.73
CA LEU A 155 2.58 -0.89 -18.20
C LEU A 155 2.52 0.52 -18.79
N LEU A 156 1.73 1.41 -18.20
CA LEU A 156 1.66 2.81 -18.60
C LEU A 156 3.02 3.50 -18.39
N HIS A 157 3.61 3.33 -17.23
CA HIS A 157 4.92 3.89 -16.92
C HIS A 157 5.97 3.41 -17.92
N ASP A 158 6.05 2.11 -18.17
CA ASP A 158 7.04 1.54 -19.09
C ASP A 158 6.80 1.99 -20.54
N ARG A 159 5.53 2.11 -20.96
CA ARG A 159 5.18 2.52 -22.31
C ARG A 159 5.52 3.98 -22.61
N PHE A 160 5.21 4.88 -21.66
CA PHE A 160 5.41 6.32 -21.85
C PHE A 160 6.83 6.78 -21.54
N PHE A 161 7.53 6.07 -20.66
CA PHE A 161 8.83 6.50 -20.16
C PHE A 161 10.00 5.56 -20.46
N ALA A 162 9.76 4.49 -21.22
CA ALA A 162 10.81 3.55 -21.66
C ALA A 162 12.01 4.24 -22.36
N ASN A 163 11.78 5.40 -23.00
CA ASN A 163 12.80 6.17 -23.69
C ASN A 163 13.53 7.21 -22.82
N THR A 164 13.08 7.46 -21.59
CA THR A 164 13.74 8.38 -20.65
C THR A 164 14.78 7.65 -19.80
N HIS A 165 15.54 6.79 -20.45
CA HIS A 165 16.37 5.71 -19.92
C HIS A 165 17.45 6.06 -18.90
N TRP A 166 17.70 7.33 -18.58
CA TRP A 166 18.92 7.57 -17.82
C TRP A 166 18.76 8.40 -16.56
N ILE A 167 17.54 8.76 -16.17
CA ILE A 167 17.37 9.62 -14.99
C ILE A 167 16.99 8.86 -13.72
N MET A 168 16.32 7.69 -13.77
CA MET A 168 15.93 7.04 -12.54
C MET A 168 15.82 5.52 -12.59
N ARG A 169 16.95 4.84 -12.65
CA ARG A 169 17.07 3.50 -12.06
C ARG A 169 17.23 3.57 -10.52
N SER A 170 16.58 4.50 -9.87
CA SER A 170 16.68 4.71 -8.43
C SER A 170 15.49 4.10 -7.65
N GLY A 171 14.92 3.03 -8.19
CA GLY A 171 13.93 2.25 -7.46
C GLY A 171 14.55 1.05 -6.73
N PRO A 172 13.75 0.28 -5.99
CA PRO A 172 14.18 -0.96 -5.34
C PRO A 172 14.79 -2.01 -6.28
N GLU A 173 14.54 -1.88 -7.61
CA GLU A 173 15.21 -2.72 -8.63
C GLU A 173 16.68 -2.35 -8.79
N LEU A 174 17.07 -1.10 -8.57
CA LEU A 174 18.49 -0.71 -8.48
C LEU A 174 19.13 -1.36 -7.25
N GLY A 175 18.43 -1.37 -6.10
CA GLY A 175 18.87 -2.13 -4.93
C GLY A 175 19.04 -3.61 -5.24
N ALA A 176 18.10 -4.24 -5.94
CA ALA A 176 18.21 -5.63 -6.36
C ALA A 176 19.32 -5.86 -7.41
N SER A 177 19.53 -4.93 -8.33
CA SER A 177 20.62 -4.97 -9.31
C SER A 177 21.98 -4.71 -8.66
N LEU A 178 22.08 -3.75 -7.75
CA LEU A 178 23.27 -3.51 -6.93
C LEU A 178 23.56 -4.70 -6.01
N LEU A 179 22.55 -5.35 -5.48
CA LEU A 179 22.66 -6.57 -4.67
C LEU A 179 23.15 -7.78 -5.48
N ASN A 180 22.82 -7.84 -6.75
CA ASN A 180 23.25 -8.93 -7.64
C ASN A 180 24.58 -8.64 -8.36
N GLY A 181 24.93 -7.36 -8.56
CA GLY A 181 26.08 -6.92 -9.37
C GLY A 181 27.36 -6.63 -8.59
N THR A 182 27.27 -6.33 -7.31
CA THR A 182 28.44 -6.06 -6.47
C THR A 182 28.70 -7.20 -5.51
N LYS A 183 29.46 -8.18 -5.99
CA LYS A 183 29.93 -9.27 -5.13
C LYS A 183 30.85 -8.82 -4.00
N GLU A 184 31.36 -7.59 -3.98
CA GLU A 184 32.46 -7.26 -3.09
C GLU A 184 32.43 -5.92 -2.34
N ASN A 185 31.66 -4.89 -2.71
CA ASN A 185 31.94 -3.54 -2.15
C ASN A 185 30.72 -2.65 -1.84
N ALA A 186 29.62 -3.16 -1.33
CA ALA A 186 28.56 -2.30 -0.84
C ALA A 186 28.41 -2.41 0.69
N PRO A 187 28.96 -1.47 1.46
CA PRO A 187 28.82 -1.37 2.92
C PRO A 187 27.37 -1.09 3.37
N VAL A 188 26.48 -0.89 2.43
CA VAL A 188 25.11 -0.40 2.48
C VAL A 188 24.15 -1.25 3.27
N MET A 189 24.52 -2.41 3.65
CA MET A 189 23.64 -3.42 4.20
C MET A 189 23.88 -3.76 5.68
N GLY A 190 24.62 -2.94 6.42
CA GLY A 190 25.06 -3.28 7.77
C GLY A 190 23.92 -3.71 8.68
N VAL A 191 22.89 -2.91 8.87
CA VAL A 191 21.79 -3.23 9.81
C VAL A 191 20.77 -4.17 9.18
N ALA A 192 20.28 -3.89 7.97
CA ALA A 192 19.34 -4.79 7.29
C ALA A 192 20.02 -6.13 6.95
N LEU A 193 21.31 -6.14 6.61
CA LEU A 193 22.13 -7.33 6.44
C LEU A 193 22.42 -8.00 7.78
N ALA A 194 22.70 -7.27 8.85
CA ALA A 194 22.89 -7.83 10.17
C ALA A 194 21.60 -8.50 10.67
N VAL A 195 20.44 -7.85 10.52
CA VAL A 195 19.15 -8.41 10.87
C VAL A 195 18.80 -9.59 9.94
N SER A 196 18.94 -9.45 8.64
CA SER A 196 18.69 -10.56 7.70
C SER A 196 19.72 -11.68 7.82
N LYS A 197 20.96 -11.37 8.18
CA LYS A 197 22.02 -12.35 8.46
C LYS A 197 21.79 -13.06 9.79
N SER A 198 21.36 -12.34 10.83
CA SER A 198 21.01 -12.93 12.13
C SER A 198 19.79 -13.83 12.03
N LEU A 199 18.81 -13.49 11.19
CA LEU A 199 17.60 -14.29 10.92
C LEU A 199 17.83 -15.39 9.87
N GLY A 200 19.00 -15.45 9.22
CA GLY A 200 19.27 -16.42 8.14
C GLY A 200 18.44 -16.23 6.88
N THR A 201 17.66 -15.14 6.79
CA THR A 201 16.66 -14.91 5.72
C THR A 201 17.29 -14.61 4.36
N ARG A 202 18.60 -14.27 4.32
CA ARG A 202 19.34 -13.99 3.09
C ARG A 202 19.40 -15.19 2.13
N ASN A 203 19.34 -16.40 2.65
CA ASN A 203 19.48 -17.64 1.89
C ASN A 203 18.13 -18.22 1.46
N PHE A 204 17.00 -17.63 1.88
CA PHE A 204 15.70 -18.11 1.44
C PHE A 204 15.46 -17.80 -0.04
N PRO A 205 15.04 -18.80 -0.83
CA PRO A 205 14.60 -18.57 -2.18
C PRO A 205 13.35 -17.66 -2.16
N ARG A 206 13.18 -16.85 -3.21
CA ARG A 206 12.09 -15.84 -3.27
C ARG A 206 10.70 -16.43 -3.04
N TRP A 207 10.46 -17.67 -3.48
CA TRP A 207 9.17 -18.35 -3.32
C TRP A 207 8.84 -18.70 -1.85
N ILE A 208 9.85 -18.80 -0.96
CA ILE A 208 9.64 -18.95 0.50
C ILE A 208 9.64 -17.57 1.17
N ALA A 209 10.53 -16.68 0.77
CA ALA A 209 10.66 -15.36 1.40
C ALA A 209 9.40 -14.50 1.24
N ALA A 210 8.73 -14.55 0.06
CA ALA A 210 7.53 -13.76 -0.18
C ALA A 210 6.36 -14.15 0.74
N PRO A 211 5.94 -15.42 0.84
CA PRO A 211 4.86 -15.77 1.77
C PRO A 211 5.23 -15.54 3.24
N LEU A 212 6.48 -15.75 3.65
CA LEU A 212 6.92 -15.44 5.01
C LEU A 212 6.85 -13.94 5.31
N ALA A 213 7.26 -13.08 4.37
CA ALA A 213 7.14 -11.63 4.50
C ALA A 213 5.67 -11.20 4.55
N MET A 214 4.81 -11.79 3.72
CA MET A 214 3.36 -11.53 3.75
C MET A 214 2.75 -11.91 5.10
N LEU A 215 3.03 -13.11 5.60
CA LEU A 215 2.52 -13.58 6.90
C LEU A 215 3.08 -12.73 8.04
N GLY A 216 4.37 -12.43 8.06
CA GLY A 216 5.00 -11.60 9.07
C GLY A 216 4.45 -10.17 9.08
N SER A 217 4.32 -9.54 7.90
CA SER A 217 3.75 -8.21 7.77
C SER A 217 2.27 -8.20 8.14
N GLY A 218 1.50 -9.22 7.74
CA GLY A 218 0.08 -9.36 8.10
C GLY A 218 -0.13 -9.54 9.59
N ALA A 219 0.63 -10.43 10.23
CA ALA A 219 0.55 -10.66 11.67
C ALA A 219 0.92 -9.40 12.47
N LEU A 220 2.00 -8.72 12.07
CA LEU A 220 2.41 -7.48 12.73
C LEU A 220 1.40 -6.35 12.52
N ALA A 221 0.86 -6.20 11.29
CA ALA A 221 -0.19 -5.23 10.99
C ALA A 221 -1.44 -5.52 11.83
N PHE A 222 -1.84 -6.78 11.94
CA PHE A 222 -2.97 -7.20 12.77
C PHE A 222 -2.78 -6.81 14.25
N LEU A 223 -1.59 -7.06 14.82
CA LEU A 223 -1.25 -6.66 16.18
C LEU A 223 -1.27 -5.13 16.35
N MET A 224 -0.73 -4.38 15.36
CA MET A 224 -0.77 -2.92 15.39
C MET A 224 -2.21 -2.38 15.32
N LEU A 225 -3.06 -2.99 14.50
CA LEU A 225 -4.48 -2.62 14.42
C LEU A 225 -5.21 -2.85 15.74
N LEU A 226 -4.90 -3.94 16.46
CA LEU A 226 -5.45 -4.18 17.82
C LEU A 226 -5.17 -3.01 18.77
N ILE A 227 -3.96 -2.44 18.67
CA ILE A 227 -3.52 -1.37 19.56
C ILE A 227 -4.04 -0.01 19.08
N LEU A 228 -3.99 0.27 17.77
CA LEU A 228 -4.23 1.60 17.22
C LEU A 228 -5.70 1.88 16.94
N MET A 229 -6.49 0.84 16.58
CA MET A 229 -7.90 1.03 16.19
C MET A 229 -8.82 0.96 17.41
N GLN A 230 -8.84 2.03 18.22
CA GLN A 230 -9.60 2.09 19.47
C GLN A 230 -11.01 2.65 19.31
N THR A 231 -11.28 3.46 18.27
CA THR A 231 -12.59 4.07 18.05
C THR A 231 -13.12 3.80 16.64
N GLN A 232 -14.38 4.17 16.39
CA GLN A 232 -15.03 4.06 15.09
C GLN A 232 -14.97 5.37 14.28
N HIS A 233 -14.25 6.39 14.77
CA HIS A 233 -14.07 7.64 14.05
C HIS A 233 -13.23 7.42 12.79
N LYS A 234 -13.78 7.77 11.62
CA LYS A 234 -13.15 7.51 10.32
C LYS A 234 -11.71 7.98 10.23
N GLY A 235 -11.41 9.18 10.73
CA GLY A 235 -10.04 9.69 10.72
C GLY A 235 -9.07 8.81 11.52
N GLN A 236 -9.48 8.32 12.71
CA GLN A 236 -8.66 7.42 13.51
C GLN A 236 -8.51 6.04 12.84
N VAL A 237 -9.60 5.51 12.26
CA VAL A 237 -9.58 4.23 11.53
C VAL A 237 -8.60 4.28 10.37
N LEU A 238 -8.67 5.33 9.54
CA LEU A 238 -7.75 5.50 8.41
C LEU A 238 -6.30 5.65 8.86
N MET A 239 -6.04 6.47 9.89
CA MET A 239 -4.69 6.63 10.43
C MET A 239 -4.17 5.35 11.07
N ALA A 240 -5.02 4.58 11.76
CA ALA A 240 -4.66 3.28 12.31
C ALA A 240 -4.29 2.28 11.21
N CYS A 241 -5.08 2.19 10.14
CA CYS A 241 -4.77 1.36 8.97
C CYS A 241 -3.45 1.79 8.33
N PHE A 242 -3.29 3.09 8.06
CA PHE A 242 -2.05 3.61 7.47
C PHE A 242 -0.82 3.27 8.33
N ALA A 243 -0.85 3.61 9.61
CA ALA A 243 0.28 3.40 10.53
C ALA A 243 0.60 1.91 10.73
N ALA A 244 -0.43 1.06 10.88
CA ALA A 244 -0.23 -0.38 11.06
C ALA A 244 0.49 -1.00 9.87
N PHE A 245 0.04 -0.72 8.65
CA PHE A 245 0.68 -1.27 7.45
C PHE A 245 1.99 -0.58 7.10
N PHE A 246 2.16 0.70 7.43
CA PHE A 246 3.45 1.39 7.30
C PHE A 246 4.52 0.75 8.18
N ILE A 247 4.26 0.61 9.49
CA ILE A 247 5.22 0.08 10.45
C ILE A 247 5.51 -1.39 10.16
N SER A 248 4.47 -2.19 9.92
CA SER A 248 4.65 -3.63 9.65
C SER A 248 5.46 -3.88 8.38
N THR A 249 5.18 -3.16 7.30
CA THR A 249 5.92 -3.29 6.05
C THR A 249 7.35 -2.80 6.20
N LEU A 250 7.57 -1.67 6.88
CA LEU A 250 8.91 -1.15 7.17
C LEU A 250 9.77 -2.20 7.89
N LEU A 251 9.26 -2.74 9.00
CA LEU A 251 10.02 -3.69 9.83
C LEU A 251 10.27 -5.02 9.10
N VAL A 252 9.25 -5.53 8.41
CA VAL A 252 9.40 -6.79 7.67
C VAL A 252 10.27 -6.62 6.43
N TYR A 253 10.24 -5.45 5.78
CA TYR A 253 11.18 -5.15 4.69
C TYR A 253 12.64 -5.19 5.16
N LEU A 254 12.94 -4.65 6.34
CA LEU A 254 14.30 -4.73 6.90
C LEU A 254 14.76 -6.17 7.14
N ALA A 255 13.82 -7.07 7.44
CA ALA A 255 14.12 -8.51 7.57
C ALA A 255 14.19 -9.23 6.21
N PHE A 256 13.38 -8.82 5.22
CA PHE A 256 13.22 -9.45 3.92
C PHE A 256 13.38 -8.46 2.74
N PRO A 257 14.54 -7.82 2.55
CA PRO A 257 14.72 -6.72 1.59
C PRO A 257 14.62 -7.14 0.10
N ARG A 258 14.61 -8.46 -0.18
CA ARG A 258 14.52 -9.00 -1.55
C ARG A 258 13.10 -9.30 -2.02
N VAL A 259 12.11 -9.15 -1.14
CA VAL A 259 10.71 -9.43 -1.46
C VAL A 259 10.15 -8.28 -2.29
N PRO A 260 9.49 -8.56 -3.42
CA PRO A 260 8.92 -7.53 -4.28
C PRO A 260 7.72 -6.86 -3.62
N ILE A 261 7.50 -5.58 -3.95
CA ILE A 261 6.42 -4.76 -3.37
C ILE A 261 5.02 -5.37 -3.50
N PRO A 262 4.61 -6.08 -4.58
CA PRO A 262 3.29 -6.69 -4.67
C PRO A 262 2.97 -7.66 -3.53
N ALA A 263 3.97 -8.34 -2.97
CA ALA A 263 3.76 -9.22 -1.83
C ALA A 263 3.30 -8.42 -0.59
N TYR A 264 3.89 -7.25 -0.35
CA TYR A 264 3.48 -6.35 0.74
C TYR A 264 2.11 -5.72 0.48
N LEU A 265 1.78 -5.39 -0.78
CA LEU A 265 0.46 -4.85 -1.13
C LEU A 265 -0.65 -5.88 -0.87
N LEU A 266 -0.43 -7.15 -1.23
CA LEU A 266 -1.38 -8.22 -0.98
C LEU A 266 -1.57 -8.53 0.51
N THR A 267 -0.64 -8.14 1.36
CA THR A 267 -0.79 -8.29 2.82
C THR A 267 -2.02 -7.55 3.34
N VAL A 268 -2.33 -6.37 2.79
CA VAL A 268 -3.46 -5.54 3.26
C VAL A 268 -4.80 -6.24 3.10
N PRO A 269 -5.23 -6.66 1.88
CA PRO A 269 -6.51 -7.36 1.70
C PRO A 269 -6.57 -8.69 2.45
N LEU A 270 -5.47 -9.45 2.49
CA LEU A 270 -5.45 -10.72 3.19
C LEU A 270 -5.59 -10.55 4.70
N THR A 271 -4.92 -9.55 5.28
CA THR A 271 -5.08 -9.23 6.70
C THR A 271 -6.50 -8.74 7.01
N ALA A 272 -7.09 -7.89 6.16
CA ALA A 272 -8.46 -7.42 6.32
C ALA A 272 -9.47 -8.59 6.22
N ALA A 273 -9.34 -9.44 5.20
CA ALA A 273 -10.20 -10.61 5.05
C ALA A 273 -10.08 -11.57 6.26
N ALA A 274 -8.86 -11.86 6.70
CA ALA A 274 -8.63 -12.69 7.88
C ALA A 274 -9.24 -12.06 9.16
N ALA A 275 -9.16 -10.73 9.29
CA ALA A 275 -9.75 -10.00 10.40
C ALA A 275 -11.28 -10.09 10.41
N TYR A 276 -11.95 -9.99 9.26
CA TYR A 276 -13.41 -10.19 9.18
C TYR A 276 -13.81 -11.62 9.49
N LEU A 277 -13.10 -12.62 8.94
CA LEU A 277 -13.37 -14.04 9.22
C LEU A 277 -13.16 -14.36 10.71
N TYR A 278 -12.13 -13.81 11.33
CA TYR A 278 -11.93 -13.95 12.77
C TYR A 278 -13.02 -13.26 13.57
N GLY A 279 -13.40 -12.02 13.19
CA GLY A 279 -14.49 -11.25 13.81
C GLY A 279 -15.83 -11.98 13.77
N MET A 280 -16.12 -12.69 12.70
CA MET A 280 -17.32 -13.52 12.56
C MET A 280 -17.45 -14.57 13.70
N HIS A 281 -16.33 -15.18 14.09
CA HIS A 281 -16.33 -16.18 15.19
C HIS A 281 -16.31 -15.53 16.58
N ALA A 282 -15.68 -14.36 16.71
CA ALA A 282 -15.60 -13.64 17.99
C ALA A 282 -16.97 -13.03 18.38
N ASP A 283 -17.70 -12.49 17.41
CA ASP A 283 -18.98 -11.80 17.64
C ASP A 283 -20.15 -12.79 17.88
N ALA A 284 -20.02 -14.03 17.43
CA ALA A 284 -20.95 -15.11 17.79
C ALA A 284 -21.03 -15.36 19.30
N ARG A 285 -19.99 -14.96 20.06
CA ARG A 285 -19.94 -15.07 21.53
C ARG A 285 -20.49 -13.85 22.26
N TYR A 286 -20.59 -12.69 21.60
CA TYR A 286 -21.00 -11.42 22.21
C TYR A 286 -21.94 -10.66 21.27
N PRO A 287 -23.17 -11.17 21.03
CA PRO A 287 -24.12 -10.52 20.13
C PRO A 287 -24.50 -9.14 20.69
N GLY A 288 -24.29 -8.11 19.88
CA GLY A 288 -24.69 -6.73 20.17
C GLY A 288 -23.55 -5.76 20.48
N HIS A 289 -22.31 -6.21 20.62
CA HIS A 289 -21.15 -5.34 20.73
C HIS A 289 -20.16 -5.61 19.58
N LEU A 290 -20.00 -4.66 18.66
CA LEU A 290 -18.88 -4.65 17.69
C LEU A 290 -17.56 -4.42 18.46
N SER A 291 -17.23 -5.34 19.38
CA SER A 291 -16.09 -5.22 20.27
C SER A 291 -14.76 -5.49 19.54
N PHE A 292 -14.85 -6.21 18.42
CA PHE A 292 -13.64 -6.59 17.68
C PHE A 292 -13.17 -5.43 16.79
N PHE A 293 -11.90 -5.04 16.97
CA PHE A 293 -11.32 -3.86 16.31
C PHE A 293 -11.42 -3.89 14.78
N ALA A 294 -11.25 -5.07 14.15
CA ALA A 294 -11.30 -5.23 12.70
C ALA A 294 -12.65 -4.85 12.09
N LEU A 295 -13.71 -4.95 12.90
CA LEU A 295 -15.06 -4.57 12.51
C LEU A 295 -15.32 -3.05 12.65
N ARG A 296 -14.30 -2.25 12.97
CA ARG A 296 -14.37 -0.79 13.00
C ARG A 296 -14.01 -0.15 11.66
N ALA A 297 -13.32 -0.89 10.79
CA ALA A 297 -12.94 -0.45 9.45
C ALA A 297 -13.76 -1.17 8.38
N LEU A 298 -14.08 -0.47 7.31
CA LEU A 298 -14.61 -1.05 6.07
C LEU A 298 -13.48 -1.55 5.17
N PRO A 299 -13.73 -2.45 4.21
CA PRO A 299 -12.74 -2.81 3.21
C PRO A 299 -12.10 -1.60 2.54
N ILE A 300 -12.89 -0.61 2.14
CA ILE A 300 -12.40 0.63 1.53
C ILE A 300 -11.42 1.39 2.44
N ASP A 301 -11.57 1.36 3.77
CA ASP A 301 -10.67 2.00 4.71
C ASP A 301 -9.28 1.33 4.70
N TYR A 302 -9.27 -0.01 4.68
CA TYR A 302 -8.04 -0.78 4.57
C TYR A 302 -7.30 -0.47 3.27
N PHE A 303 -8.03 -0.37 2.16
CA PHE A 303 -7.41 -0.12 0.86
C PHE A 303 -6.90 1.31 0.71
N THR A 304 -7.73 2.28 1.05
CA THR A 304 -7.39 3.70 0.85
C THR A 304 -6.31 4.22 1.79
N ALA A 305 -6.12 3.59 2.94
CA ALA A 305 -5.09 3.97 3.90
C ALA A 305 -4.01 2.88 4.08
N GLY A 306 -4.39 1.60 4.14
CA GLY A 306 -3.44 0.51 4.37
C GLY A 306 -2.47 0.29 3.20
N ILE A 307 -2.95 0.33 1.94
CA ILE A 307 -2.08 0.17 0.77
C ILE A 307 -1.06 1.32 0.67
N PRO A 308 -1.44 2.62 0.75
CA PRO A 308 -0.46 3.68 0.83
C PRO A 308 0.50 3.52 2.02
N GLY A 309 0.01 3.11 3.19
CA GLY A 309 0.86 2.79 4.34
C GLY A 309 1.93 1.74 3.99
N ALA A 310 1.54 0.63 3.36
CA ALA A 310 2.46 -0.41 2.92
C ALA A 310 3.48 0.11 1.88
N ILE A 311 3.05 0.91 0.91
CA ILE A 311 3.94 1.52 -0.09
C ILE A 311 4.96 2.43 0.58
N PHE A 312 4.51 3.34 1.44
CA PHE A 312 5.42 4.25 2.14
C PHE A 312 6.35 3.51 3.11
N GLY A 313 5.86 2.47 3.81
CA GLY A 313 6.67 1.62 4.67
C GLY A 313 7.78 0.90 3.90
N TYR A 314 7.45 0.37 2.73
CA TYR A 314 8.41 -0.26 1.82
C TYR A 314 9.52 0.71 1.40
N TYR A 315 9.15 1.93 0.93
CA TYR A 315 10.13 2.92 0.50
C TYR A 315 10.94 3.51 1.67
N ALA A 316 10.33 3.66 2.85
CA ALA A 316 11.05 4.08 4.05
C ALA A 316 12.08 3.04 4.46
N GLY A 317 11.73 1.75 4.44
CA GLY A 317 12.65 0.65 4.70
C GLY A 317 13.80 0.60 3.69
N PHE A 318 13.49 0.80 2.41
CA PHE A 318 14.49 0.89 1.36
C PHE A 318 15.49 2.04 1.59
N ARG A 319 14.97 3.26 1.86
CA ARG A 319 15.83 4.43 2.15
C ARG A 319 16.65 4.23 3.41
N TRP A 320 16.07 3.67 4.45
CA TRP A 320 16.80 3.38 5.69
C TRP A 320 17.95 2.40 5.42
N ALA A 321 17.69 1.33 4.69
CA ALA A 321 18.73 0.38 4.30
C ALA A 321 19.87 1.06 3.51
N LEU A 322 19.57 2.02 2.64
CA LEU A 322 20.57 2.80 1.91
C LEU A 322 21.42 3.70 2.84
N HIS A 323 20.81 4.47 3.73
CA HIS A 323 21.53 5.38 4.63
C HIS A 323 22.47 4.67 5.59
N SER A 324 22.02 3.56 6.15
CA SER A 324 22.86 2.75 7.06
C SER A 324 24.13 2.23 6.41
N ALA A 325 24.22 2.31 5.13
CA ALA A 325 25.31 1.87 4.32
C ALA A 325 26.34 2.92 4.02
N ASP A 326 25.89 4.16 3.85
CA ASP A 326 26.79 5.29 3.63
C ASP A 326 27.54 5.66 4.92
N GLU A 327 26.94 5.39 6.09
CA GLU A 327 27.51 5.73 7.40
C GLU A 327 28.58 4.75 7.90
N HIS A 328 28.61 3.53 7.36
CA HIS A 328 29.62 2.52 7.71
C HIS A 328 30.37 2.05 6.46
N PRO A 329 31.15 2.91 5.81
CA PRO A 329 32.10 2.44 4.82
C PRO A 329 33.00 1.41 5.51
N ALA A 330 33.07 0.22 4.96
CA ALA A 330 33.77 -0.92 5.54
C ALA A 330 35.16 -0.52 6.02
N ALA A 331 35.38 -0.65 7.35
CA ALA A 331 36.69 -0.50 7.97
C ALA A 331 37.57 -1.70 7.56
#